data_ba76d289d72b366b82755abf34070d8c
#
_entry.id   ba76d289d72b366b82755abf34070d8c
#
_cell.length_a   1.000
_cell.length_b   1.000
_cell.length_c   1.000
_cell.angle_alpha   90.00
_cell.angle_beta   90.00
_cell.angle_gamma   90.00
#
_symmetry.space_group_name_H-M   'P 1'
#
loop_
_entity.id
_entity.type
_entity.pdbx_description
1 polymer ?
#
loop_
_entity_poly.entity_id
_entity_poly.type
_entity_poly.pdbx_seq_one_letter_code
_entity_poly.pdbx_strand_id
1 'polypeptide(L)'
;MGEEIQQTHFEQADYDRFQQRLEAETEHLRGLFAQHAFDNDSRMLGYELELCLADDAGNPACNNTEVIAATGNPLFTSELAKFNLEINGNPFPFEGDVFARVATDLYDLFDQAEKAADRCGARVAMFGVFPSVGPEHLEPEGFMTELHRYDQLNNQLLSMRGQPIQLHLEDVFTLEV
;
A
#
# COMPACT_ATOMS: atom_id res chain seq x y z
N MET A 1 5.23 -0.23 -1.29
CA MET A 1 6.00 0.28 -2.46
C MET A 1 6.03 1.80 -2.47
N GLY A 2 7.10 2.42 -2.94
CA GLY A 2 7.36 3.86 -2.94
C GLY A 2 8.19 4.31 -1.73
N GLU A 3 9.06 5.29 -1.96
CA GLU A 3 9.94 5.83 -0.92
C GLU A 3 9.25 7.00 -0.20
N GLU A 4 9.58 7.17 1.08
CA GLU A 4 9.15 8.34 1.84
C GLU A 4 9.81 9.60 1.30
N ILE A 5 9.09 10.70 1.27
CA ILE A 5 9.57 11.99 0.77
C ILE A 5 9.81 12.97 1.92
N GLN A 6 10.75 13.89 1.72
CA GLN A 6 11.07 14.93 2.71
C GLN A 6 10.19 16.17 2.55
N GLN A 7 9.63 16.35 1.36
CA GLN A 7 8.87 17.55 1.01
C GLN A 7 7.41 17.39 1.46
N THR A 8 6.89 18.44 2.08
CA THR A 8 5.49 18.55 2.47
C THR A 8 4.65 19.36 1.47
N HIS A 9 5.30 19.94 0.45
CA HIS A 9 4.66 20.71 -0.60
C HIS A 9 5.50 20.68 -1.88
N PHE A 10 4.85 20.65 -3.04
CA PHE A 10 5.47 20.78 -4.35
C PHE A 10 5.10 22.11 -5.00
N GLU A 11 6.09 22.78 -5.55
CA GLU A 11 5.91 24.00 -6.33
C GLU A 11 5.83 23.68 -7.84
N GLN A 12 5.40 24.65 -8.65
CA GLN A 12 5.32 24.47 -10.11
C GLN A 12 6.67 24.04 -10.72
N ALA A 13 7.78 24.53 -10.20
CA ALA A 13 9.11 24.14 -10.65
C ALA A 13 9.43 22.65 -10.40
N ASP A 14 8.82 22.02 -9.40
CA ASP A 14 8.98 20.58 -9.14
C ASP A 14 8.23 19.76 -10.17
N TYR A 15 7.02 20.18 -10.54
CA TYR A 15 6.23 19.54 -11.60
C TYR A 15 6.90 19.67 -12.97
N ASP A 16 7.43 20.85 -13.30
CA ASP A 16 8.14 21.10 -14.56
C ASP A 16 9.39 20.20 -14.65
N ARG A 17 10.13 20.07 -13.55
CA ARG A 17 11.30 19.18 -13.44
C ARG A 17 10.91 17.70 -13.54
N PHE A 18 9.82 17.31 -12.89
CA PHE A 18 9.29 15.93 -13.00
C PHE A 18 8.93 15.61 -14.44
N GLN A 19 8.21 16.50 -15.13
CA GLN A 19 7.84 16.30 -16.53
C GLN A 19 9.07 16.14 -17.43
N GLN A 20 10.06 17.02 -17.29
CA GLN A 20 11.29 16.94 -18.08
C GLN A 20 12.04 15.62 -17.86
N ARG A 21 12.13 15.16 -16.61
CA ARG A 21 12.75 13.87 -16.29
C ARG A 21 11.96 12.71 -16.86
N LEU A 22 10.64 12.72 -16.71
CA LEU A 22 9.76 11.69 -17.25
C LEU A 22 9.90 11.54 -18.77
N GLU A 23 9.97 12.66 -19.51
CA GLU A 23 10.20 12.67 -20.94
C GLU A 23 11.56 12.04 -21.30
N ALA A 24 12.63 12.46 -20.62
CA ALA A 24 13.97 11.94 -20.83
C ALA A 24 14.10 10.45 -20.49
N GLU A 25 13.54 10.02 -19.38
CA GLU A 25 13.54 8.61 -18.95
C GLU A 25 12.67 7.74 -19.87
N THR A 26 11.56 8.26 -20.36
CA THR A 26 10.72 7.56 -21.37
C THR A 26 11.50 7.33 -22.66
N GLU A 27 12.25 8.33 -23.14
CA GLU A 27 13.08 8.17 -24.34
C GLU A 27 14.23 7.19 -24.10
N HIS A 28 14.85 7.22 -22.92
CA HIS A 28 15.84 6.24 -22.53
C HIS A 28 15.27 4.80 -22.54
N LEU A 29 14.09 4.62 -21.95
CA LEU A 29 13.36 3.34 -21.95
C LEU A 29 13.08 2.82 -23.35
N ARG A 30 12.64 3.70 -24.29
CA ARG A 30 12.48 3.34 -25.70
C ARG A 30 13.78 2.82 -26.31
N GLY A 31 14.90 3.48 -25.99
CA GLY A 31 16.22 3.04 -26.42
C GLY A 31 16.59 1.65 -25.91
N LEU A 32 16.28 1.35 -24.65
CA LEU A 32 16.52 0.01 -24.05
C LEU A 32 15.67 -1.07 -24.73
N PHE A 33 14.41 -0.79 -25.04
CA PHE A 33 13.56 -1.72 -25.80
C PHE A 33 14.11 -1.98 -27.22
N ALA A 34 14.52 -0.92 -27.91
CA ALA A 34 15.09 -1.04 -29.25
C ALA A 34 16.41 -1.84 -29.29
N GLN A 35 17.16 -1.81 -28.20
CA GLN A 35 18.43 -2.54 -28.04
C GLN A 35 18.25 -3.96 -27.46
N HIS A 36 17.02 -4.41 -27.20
CA HIS A 36 16.72 -5.66 -26.51
C HIS A 36 17.47 -5.83 -25.19
N ALA A 37 17.59 -4.74 -24.42
CA ALA A 37 18.38 -4.70 -23.19
C ALA A 37 17.70 -5.38 -21.98
N PHE A 38 16.45 -5.84 -22.12
CA PHE A 38 15.75 -6.55 -21.08
C PHE A 38 15.99 -8.05 -21.16
N ASP A 39 16.19 -8.68 -20.01
CA ASP A 39 16.23 -10.13 -19.91
C ASP A 39 14.82 -10.70 -20.17
N ASN A 40 14.71 -11.60 -21.15
CA ASN A 40 13.49 -12.32 -21.48
C ASN A 40 13.58 -13.82 -21.15
N ASP A 41 14.74 -14.28 -20.69
CA ASP A 41 15.01 -15.70 -20.47
C ASP A 41 14.67 -16.15 -19.04
N SER A 42 14.74 -15.23 -18.07
CA SER A 42 14.35 -15.48 -16.69
C SER A 42 13.02 -14.79 -16.35
N ARG A 43 12.01 -15.60 -16.06
CA ARG A 43 10.71 -15.11 -15.57
C ARG A 43 10.68 -15.24 -14.06
N MET A 44 10.29 -14.16 -13.39
CA MET A 44 10.12 -14.14 -11.93
C MET A 44 8.65 -13.97 -11.58
N LEU A 45 8.20 -14.62 -10.52
CA LEU A 45 6.91 -14.42 -9.88
C LEU A 45 7.14 -13.72 -8.54
N GLY A 46 6.56 -12.57 -8.35
CA GLY A 46 6.42 -11.88 -7.06
C GLY A 46 4.96 -11.78 -6.68
N TYR A 47 4.67 -11.45 -5.43
CA TYR A 47 3.32 -11.20 -4.94
C TYR A 47 3.35 -10.13 -3.85
N GLU A 48 2.23 -9.46 -3.70
CA GLU A 48 1.93 -8.55 -2.60
C GLU A 48 0.60 -8.99 -1.97
N LEU A 49 0.46 -8.82 -0.67
CA LEU A 49 -0.78 -9.08 0.05
C LEU A 49 -1.06 -7.96 1.04
N GLU A 50 -2.19 -7.31 0.88
CA GLU A 50 -2.70 -6.34 1.85
C GLU A 50 -3.49 -7.04 2.95
N LEU A 51 -3.23 -6.63 4.19
CA LEU A 51 -3.88 -7.15 5.38
C LEU A 51 -4.52 -6.01 6.16
N CYS A 52 -5.64 -6.32 6.80
CA CYS A 52 -6.30 -5.41 7.72
C CYS A 52 -5.94 -5.76 9.17
N LEU A 53 -5.84 -4.73 10.02
CA LEU A 53 -5.67 -4.86 11.46
C LEU A 53 -7.00 -4.55 12.15
N ALA A 54 -7.46 -5.45 13.01
CA ALA A 54 -8.68 -5.32 13.80
C ALA A 54 -8.38 -5.40 15.29
N ASP A 55 -9.16 -4.71 16.11
CA ASP A 55 -9.19 -4.93 17.56
C ASP A 55 -10.02 -6.19 17.92
N ASP A 56 -10.07 -6.56 19.20
CA ASP A 56 -10.85 -7.72 19.68
C ASP A 56 -12.38 -7.56 19.50
N ALA A 57 -12.86 -6.34 19.27
CA ALA A 57 -14.26 -6.04 18.98
C ALA A 57 -14.58 -6.07 17.47
N GLY A 58 -13.56 -6.22 16.63
CA GLY A 58 -13.67 -6.23 15.18
C GLY A 58 -13.69 -4.84 14.55
N ASN A 59 -13.26 -3.80 15.26
CA ASN A 59 -13.07 -2.46 14.69
C ASN A 59 -11.68 -2.31 14.11
N PRO A 60 -11.44 -1.34 13.19
CA PRO A 60 -10.11 -1.04 12.68
C PRO A 60 -9.11 -0.69 13.79
N ALA A 61 -8.00 -1.40 13.85
CA ALA A 61 -6.89 -1.12 14.77
C ALA A 61 -5.83 -0.27 14.04
N CYS A 62 -5.81 1.04 14.36
CA CYS A 62 -4.96 2.02 13.67
C CYS A 62 -3.52 2.03 14.21
N ASN A 63 -2.82 0.90 14.17
CA ASN A 63 -1.48 0.71 14.75
C ASN A 63 -0.51 -0.07 13.83
N ASN A 64 -0.64 0.09 12.51
CA ASN A 64 0.22 -0.61 11.55
C ASN A 64 1.72 -0.36 11.77
N THR A 65 2.11 0.86 12.16
CA THR A 65 3.51 1.22 12.41
C THR A 65 4.13 0.38 13.53
N GLU A 66 3.39 0.19 14.62
CA GLU A 66 3.82 -0.63 15.76
C GLU A 66 3.90 -2.12 15.37
N VAL A 67 2.90 -2.61 14.62
CA VAL A 67 2.86 -3.99 14.15
C VAL A 67 4.02 -4.26 13.19
N ILE A 68 4.24 -3.39 12.22
CA ILE A 68 5.36 -3.51 11.26
C ILE A 68 6.69 -3.50 12.01
N ALA A 69 6.90 -2.58 12.94
CA ALA A 69 8.11 -2.56 13.76
C ALA A 69 8.28 -3.85 14.57
N ALA A 70 7.19 -4.43 15.07
CA ALA A 70 7.21 -5.68 15.84
C ALA A 70 7.52 -6.91 14.97
N THR A 71 7.34 -6.88 13.65
CA THR A 71 7.78 -7.97 12.75
C THR A 71 9.31 -8.03 12.67
N GLY A 72 9.98 -6.88 12.69
CA GLY A 72 11.42 -6.76 12.44
C GLY A 72 11.84 -7.20 11.02
N ASN A 73 10.90 -7.31 10.09
CA ASN A 73 11.12 -7.83 8.75
C ASN A 73 10.78 -6.75 7.70
N PRO A 74 11.75 -6.37 6.81
CA PRO A 74 11.55 -5.31 5.82
C PRO A 74 10.55 -5.65 4.71
N LEU A 75 10.06 -6.89 4.64
CA LEU A 75 9.01 -7.29 3.72
C LEU A 75 7.62 -6.78 4.12
N PHE A 76 7.49 -6.18 5.31
CA PHE A 76 6.25 -5.55 5.77
C PHE A 76 6.33 -4.04 5.60
N THR A 77 5.36 -3.48 4.91
CA THR A 77 5.27 -2.03 4.67
C THR A 77 3.91 -1.48 5.08
N SER A 78 3.89 -0.18 5.39
CA SER A 78 2.66 0.52 5.71
C SER A 78 1.87 0.85 4.45
N GLU A 79 0.55 0.75 4.56
CA GLU A 79 -0.41 1.21 3.59
C GLU A 79 -0.99 2.58 3.98
N LEU A 80 -1.82 3.15 3.08
CA LEU A 80 -2.46 4.46 3.27
C LEU A 80 -3.23 4.51 4.59
N ALA A 81 -3.99 3.46 4.91
CA ALA A 81 -4.74 3.42 6.16
C ALA A 81 -3.89 2.82 7.30
N LYS A 82 -3.93 3.45 8.48
CA LYS A 82 -3.26 3.00 9.71
C LYS A 82 -3.69 1.60 10.16
N PHE A 83 -4.81 1.11 9.67
CA PHE A 83 -5.30 -0.25 9.93
C PHE A 83 -4.99 -1.23 8.80
N ASN A 84 -4.14 -0.85 7.83
CA ASN A 84 -3.65 -1.73 6.78
C ASN A 84 -2.12 -1.86 6.86
N LEU A 85 -1.64 -3.04 6.51
CA LEU A 85 -0.23 -3.31 6.23
C LEU A 85 -0.12 -4.20 4.98
N GLU A 86 1.01 -4.14 4.31
CA GLU A 86 1.30 -4.91 3.11
C GLU A 86 2.44 -5.89 3.37
N ILE A 87 2.28 -7.11 2.87
CA ILE A 87 3.34 -8.09 2.74
C ILE A 87 3.88 -8.03 1.32
N ASN A 88 5.17 -7.75 1.16
CA ASN A 88 5.90 -7.82 -0.10
C ASN A 88 6.66 -9.14 -0.14
N GLY A 89 6.08 -10.15 -0.80
CA GLY A 89 6.65 -11.49 -0.85
C GLY A 89 7.96 -11.58 -1.62
N ASN A 90 8.74 -12.61 -1.33
CA ASN A 90 9.99 -12.86 -2.05
C ASN A 90 9.72 -13.22 -3.52
N PRO A 91 10.52 -12.72 -4.47
CA PRO A 91 10.42 -13.13 -5.86
C PRO A 91 11.02 -14.52 -6.07
N PHE A 92 10.33 -15.38 -6.84
CA PHE A 92 10.76 -16.73 -7.19
C PHE A 92 10.87 -16.90 -8.70
N PRO A 93 11.86 -17.68 -9.20
CA PRO A 93 11.86 -18.11 -10.60
C PRO A 93 10.56 -18.83 -10.96
N PHE A 94 9.94 -18.40 -12.07
CA PHE A 94 8.66 -18.96 -12.53
C PHE A 94 8.88 -20.31 -13.23
N GLU A 95 9.20 -21.31 -12.43
CA GLU A 95 9.47 -22.66 -12.89
C GLU A 95 9.12 -23.73 -11.82
N GLY A 96 8.91 -24.94 -12.26
CA GLY A 96 8.74 -26.11 -11.38
C GLY A 96 7.56 -25.94 -10.40
N ASP A 97 7.87 -25.96 -9.12
CA ASP A 97 6.94 -25.90 -8.00
C ASP A 97 6.72 -24.50 -7.43
N VAL A 98 6.93 -23.44 -8.24
CA VAL A 98 6.89 -22.04 -7.80
C VAL A 98 5.67 -21.68 -6.95
N PHE A 99 4.49 -22.17 -7.30
CA PHE A 99 3.28 -21.86 -6.52
C PHE A 99 3.31 -22.49 -5.12
N ALA A 100 3.91 -23.66 -4.96
CA ALA A 100 4.10 -24.27 -3.64
C ALA A 100 5.10 -23.46 -2.80
N ARG A 101 6.17 -22.95 -3.41
CA ARG A 101 7.14 -22.08 -2.75
C ARG A 101 6.52 -20.75 -2.34
N VAL A 102 5.76 -20.11 -3.25
CA VAL A 102 5.01 -18.88 -2.94
C VAL A 102 4.02 -19.11 -1.80
N ALA A 103 3.27 -20.23 -1.82
CA ALA A 103 2.34 -20.54 -0.74
C ALA A 103 3.05 -20.70 0.61
N THR A 104 4.21 -21.36 0.64
CA THR A 104 4.99 -21.52 1.87
C THR A 104 5.49 -20.15 2.38
N ASP A 105 6.09 -19.34 1.51
CA ASP A 105 6.56 -18.00 1.84
C ASP A 105 5.42 -17.11 2.37
N LEU A 106 4.27 -17.14 1.70
CA LEU A 106 3.08 -16.39 2.11
C LEU A 106 2.58 -16.80 3.50
N TYR A 107 2.49 -18.11 3.77
CA TYR A 107 2.06 -18.60 5.08
C TYR A 107 3.05 -18.23 6.18
N ASP A 108 4.36 -18.30 5.92
CA ASP A 108 5.39 -17.92 6.88
C ASP A 108 5.35 -16.42 7.20
N LEU A 109 5.13 -15.56 6.18
CA LEU A 109 4.99 -14.12 6.37
C LEU A 109 3.68 -13.77 7.08
N PHE A 110 2.57 -14.44 6.72
CA PHE A 110 1.30 -14.24 7.38
C PHE A 110 1.37 -14.60 8.89
N ASP A 111 1.98 -15.73 9.25
CA ASP A 111 2.21 -16.12 10.65
C ASP A 111 3.07 -15.10 11.41
N GLN A 112 4.06 -14.48 10.74
CA GLN A 112 4.84 -13.39 11.33
C GLN A 112 3.97 -12.15 11.60
N ALA A 113 3.08 -11.79 10.66
CA ALA A 113 2.14 -10.69 10.83
C ALA A 113 1.17 -10.95 12.00
N GLU A 114 0.58 -12.15 12.08
CA GLU A 114 -0.32 -12.54 13.18
C GLU A 114 0.37 -12.42 14.55
N LYS A 115 1.57 -12.97 14.68
CA LYS A 115 2.35 -12.90 15.93
C LYS A 115 2.74 -11.47 16.30
N ALA A 116 3.03 -10.62 15.33
CA ALA A 116 3.35 -9.22 15.55
C ALA A 116 2.11 -8.44 16.00
N ALA A 117 0.98 -8.63 15.29
CA ALA A 117 -0.29 -8.01 15.62
C ALA A 117 -0.77 -8.38 17.03
N ASP A 118 -0.72 -9.66 17.40
CA ASP A 118 -1.10 -10.15 18.73
C ASP A 118 -0.30 -9.46 19.84
N ARG A 119 1.01 -9.28 19.66
CA ARG A 119 1.86 -8.52 20.61
C ARG A 119 1.47 -7.05 20.74
N CYS A 120 0.85 -6.47 19.70
CA CYS A 120 0.42 -5.07 19.66
C CYS A 120 -1.07 -4.90 19.98
N GLY A 121 -1.76 -5.96 20.43
CA GLY A 121 -3.19 -5.92 20.75
C GLY A 121 -4.11 -5.80 19.53
N ALA A 122 -3.66 -6.30 18.39
CA ALA A 122 -4.42 -6.35 17.15
C ALA A 122 -4.55 -7.77 16.60
N ARG A 123 -5.45 -7.95 15.66
CA ARG A 123 -5.69 -9.19 14.91
C ARG A 123 -5.49 -8.91 13.43
N VAL A 124 -4.91 -9.85 12.71
CA VAL A 124 -4.79 -9.79 11.25
C VAL A 124 -6.03 -10.36 10.60
N ALA A 125 -6.54 -9.69 9.58
CA ALA A 125 -7.67 -10.15 8.77
C ALA A 125 -7.45 -9.84 7.29
N MET A 126 -7.96 -10.72 6.42
CA MET A 126 -7.98 -10.51 4.97
C MET A 126 -9.38 -10.12 4.53
N PHE A 127 -9.57 -8.84 4.20
CA PHE A 127 -10.81 -8.32 3.66
C PHE A 127 -10.52 -7.50 2.39
N GLY A 128 -11.35 -7.62 1.39
CA GLY A 128 -11.32 -6.69 0.25
C GLY A 128 -11.83 -5.30 0.63
N VAL A 129 -12.83 -5.24 1.52
CA VAL A 129 -13.32 -4.02 2.15
C VAL A 129 -13.52 -4.30 3.63
N PHE A 130 -12.96 -3.46 4.49
CA PHE A 130 -13.07 -3.63 5.93
C PHE A 130 -14.51 -3.28 6.39
N PRO A 131 -15.30 -4.24 6.89
CA PRO A 131 -16.76 -4.07 7.02
C PRO A 131 -17.19 -3.16 8.18
N SER A 132 -16.31 -2.90 9.15
CA SER A 132 -16.59 -2.08 10.34
C SER A 132 -15.94 -0.71 10.30
N VAL A 133 -15.49 -0.25 9.11
CA VAL A 133 -15.03 1.14 8.94
C VAL A 133 -16.23 2.07 9.09
N GLY A 134 -16.17 2.94 10.10
CA GLY A 134 -17.16 3.99 10.34
C GLY A 134 -16.68 5.35 9.84
N PRO A 135 -17.54 6.38 9.86
CA PRO A 135 -17.18 7.74 9.45
C PRO A 135 -15.94 8.29 10.15
N GLU A 136 -15.73 7.93 11.41
CA GLU A 136 -14.56 8.34 12.23
C GLU A 136 -13.23 7.81 11.68
N HIS A 137 -13.26 6.77 10.85
CA HIS A 137 -12.08 6.19 10.20
C HIS A 137 -11.83 6.76 8.80
N LEU A 138 -12.70 7.67 8.32
CA LEU A 138 -12.60 8.28 6.99
C LEU A 138 -11.98 9.67 7.01
N GLU A 139 -11.80 10.27 8.20
CA GLU A 139 -11.08 11.53 8.34
C GLU A 139 -9.58 11.28 8.31
N PRO A 140 -8.77 12.04 7.52
CA PRO A 140 -7.34 11.77 7.32
C PRO A 140 -6.55 11.62 8.62
N GLU A 141 -6.84 12.46 9.62
CA GLU A 141 -6.17 12.42 10.94
C GLU A 141 -6.46 11.11 11.70
N GLY A 142 -7.63 10.52 11.48
CA GLY A 142 -8.06 9.30 12.16
C GLY A 142 -7.47 8.03 11.56
N PHE A 143 -7.30 7.98 10.24
CA PHE A 143 -6.97 6.72 9.58
C PHE A 143 -5.71 6.74 8.71
N MET A 144 -5.27 7.89 8.21
CA MET A 144 -4.15 7.95 7.27
C MET A 144 -2.82 7.76 7.98
N THR A 145 -1.98 6.88 7.44
CA THR A 145 -0.62 6.65 7.94
C THR A 145 0.19 7.95 7.81
N GLU A 146 0.89 8.33 8.89
CA GLU A 146 1.63 9.59 9.00
C GLU A 146 2.93 9.59 8.19
N LEU A 147 2.78 9.67 6.86
CA LEU A 147 3.88 9.77 5.90
C LEU A 147 3.63 10.94 4.95
N HIS A 148 4.66 11.75 4.69
CA HIS A 148 4.57 12.92 3.81
C HIS A 148 4.08 12.54 2.39
N ARG A 149 4.42 11.36 1.90
CA ARG A 149 3.95 10.86 0.60
C ARG A 149 2.43 10.71 0.55
N TYR A 150 1.78 10.31 1.65
CA TYR A 150 0.33 10.19 1.73
C TYR A 150 -0.36 11.53 1.89
N ASP A 151 0.21 12.43 2.68
CA ASP A 151 -0.26 13.83 2.78
C ASP A 151 -0.23 14.50 1.41
N GLN A 152 0.88 14.32 0.66
CA GLN A 152 1.00 14.89 -0.67
C GLN A 152 0.02 14.26 -1.66
N LEU A 153 -0.18 12.96 -1.61
CA LEU A 153 -1.17 12.27 -2.45
C LEU A 153 -2.57 12.81 -2.19
N ASN A 154 -2.98 12.93 -0.94
CA ASN A 154 -4.29 13.46 -0.55
C ASN A 154 -4.47 14.92 -1.01
N ASN A 155 -3.48 15.77 -0.76
CA ASN A 155 -3.49 17.17 -1.18
C ASN A 155 -3.58 17.32 -2.70
N GLN A 156 -2.85 16.48 -3.46
CA GLN A 156 -2.89 16.46 -4.92
C GLN A 156 -4.27 16.06 -5.44
N LEU A 157 -4.83 14.99 -4.90
CA LEU A 157 -6.16 14.51 -5.31
C LEU A 157 -7.24 15.58 -5.06
N LEU A 158 -7.22 16.22 -3.89
CA LEU A 158 -8.15 17.30 -3.56
C LEU A 158 -7.97 18.51 -4.49
N SER A 159 -6.72 18.91 -4.75
CA SER A 159 -6.41 20.01 -5.66
C SER A 159 -6.87 19.75 -7.09
N MET A 160 -6.62 18.54 -7.61
CA MET A 160 -7.03 18.16 -8.98
C MET A 160 -8.55 18.07 -9.14
N ARG A 161 -9.28 17.67 -8.11
CA ARG A 161 -10.74 17.56 -8.14
C ARG A 161 -11.46 18.89 -7.92
N GLY A 162 -10.83 19.81 -7.20
CA GLY A 162 -11.41 21.10 -6.86
C GLY A 162 -12.60 21.05 -5.88
N GLN A 163 -12.98 19.85 -5.44
CA GLN A 163 -14.07 19.61 -4.47
C GLN A 163 -13.86 18.26 -3.76
N PRO A 164 -14.36 18.11 -2.51
CA PRO A 164 -14.34 16.83 -1.82
C PRO A 164 -15.01 15.70 -2.60
N ILE A 165 -14.62 14.46 -2.31
CA ILE A 165 -15.31 13.29 -2.86
C ILE A 165 -16.66 13.18 -2.17
N GLN A 166 -17.71 13.17 -2.98
CA GLN A 166 -19.06 12.83 -2.50
C GLN A 166 -19.38 11.41 -2.95
N LEU A 167 -19.63 10.53 -2.01
CA LEU A 167 -20.13 9.18 -2.26
C LEU A 167 -21.64 9.18 -2.01
N HIS A 168 -22.40 8.82 -3.06
CA HIS A 168 -23.82 8.55 -2.94
C HIS A 168 -24.03 7.04 -3.18
N LEU A 169 -24.47 6.34 -2.14
CA LEU A 169 -24.78 4.92 -2.19
C LEU A 169 -26.27 4.74 -2.06
N GLU A 170 -26.93 4.31 -3.13
CA GLU A 170 -28.33 3.91 -3.14
C GLU A 170 -28.44 2.39 -3.02
N ASP A 171 -28.88 1.91 -1.88
CA ASP A 171 -29.31 0.53 -1.64
C ASP A 171 -30.46 0.56 -0.61
N VAL A 172 -30.69 -0.53 0.11
CA VAL A 172 -31.70 -0.63 1.19
C VAL A 172 -31.52 0.46 2.26
N PHE A 173 -30.32 1.04 2.33
CA PHE A 173 -29.99 2.22 3.15
C PHE A 173 -29.31 3.28 2.28
N THR A 174 -29.80 4.52 2.35
CA THR A 174 -29.10 5.67 1.76
C THR A 174 -28.01 6.12 2.73
N LEU A 175 -26.75 6.04 2.35
CA LEU A 175 -25.63 6.62 3.06
C LEU A 175 -25.09 7.79 2.23
N GLU A 176 -25.16 9.00 2.77
CA GLU A 176 -24.47 10.19 2.23
C GLU A 176 -23.20 10.41 3.08
N VAL A 177 -22.03 10.38 2.44
CA VAL A 177 -20.73 10.65 3.06
C VAL A 177 -20.04 11.75 2.27
#